data_2e0cb01267630745c65514ab3f0ad39e
#
_entry.id   2e0cb01267630745c65514ab3f0ad39e
#
_cell.length_a   1.000
_cell.length_b   1.000
_cell.length_c   1.000
_cell.angle_alpha   90.00
_cell.angle_beta   90.00
_cell.angle_gamma   90.00
#
_symmetry.space_group_name_H-M   'P 1'
#
loop_
_entity.id
_entity.type
_entity.pdbx_description
1 polymer ?
#
loop_
_entity_poly.entity_id
_entity_poly.type
_entity_poly.pdbx_seq_one_letter_code
_entity_poly.pdbx_strand_id
1 'polypeptide(L)'
;MTKLNLPEPIAAYFRVDPHAGEAAHCFTEQAVVKDEGRTHCGHAAIKAWKLDASTRYSYTSEPIGLEEKNGSYVVTSRVTGNFPGSPVDLRFAFLLERGKIAFLEIAP
;
A
#
# COMPACT_ATOMS: atom_id res chain seq x y z
N MET A 1 -13.38 -19.80 0.47
CA MET A 1 -12.60 -18.60 0.19
C MET A 1 -12.24 -17.90 1.49
N THR A 2 -10.96 -17.63 1.66
CA THR A 2 -10.49 -17.00 2.89
C THR A 2 -10.47 -15.49 2.73
N LYS A 3 -11.10 -14.78 3.67
CA LYS A 3 -11.04 -13.34 3.71
C LYS A 3 -10.05 -12.91 4.79
N LEU A 4 -9.16 -12.02 4.46
CA LEU A 4 -8.26 -11.43 5.43
C LEU A 4 -9.00 -10.38 6.23
N ASN A 5 -8.72 -10.33 7.51
CA ASN A 5 -9.34 -9.40 8.44
C ASN A 5 -8.47 -8.16 8.59
N LEU A 6 -8.37 -7.37 7.53
CA LEU A 6 -7.50 -6.20 7.51
C LEU A 6 -8.09 -5.06 8.34
N PRO A 7 -7.26 -4.33 9.10
CA PRO A 7 -7.72 -3.07 9.72
C PRO A 7 -8.25 -2.12 8.65
N GLU A 8 -9.25 -1.33 9.02
CA GLU A 8 -9.98 -0.50 8.04
C GLU A 8 -9.09 0.38 7.16
N PRO A 9 -8.11 1.14 7.69
CA PRO A 9 -7.29 1.97 6.79
C PRO A 9 -6.47 1.15 5.81
N ILE A 10 -6.04 -0.04 6.20
CA ILE A 10 -5.29 -0.94 5.30
C ILE A 10 -6.23 -1.53 4.26
N ALA A 11 -7.42 -1.96 4.68
CA ALA A 11 -8.41 -2.48 3.74
C ALA A 11 -8.78 -1.41 2.72
N ALA A 12 -8.97 -0.17 3.16
CA ALA A 12 -9.27 0.94 2.28
C ALA A 12 -8.14 1.19 1.29
N TYR A 13 -6.89 1.10 1.75
CA TYR A 13 -5.74 1.30 0.88
C TYR A 13 -5.77 0.35 -0.34
N PHE A 14 -6.12 -0.91 -0.10
CA PHE A 14 -6.16 -1.89 -1.19
C PHE A 14 -7.43 -1.81 -2.05
N ARG A 15 -8.47 -1.10 -1.58
CA ARG A 15 -9.72 -0.94 -2.32
C ARG A 15 -9.75 0.29 -3.23
N VAL A 16 -9.02 1.37 -2.85
CA VAL A 16 -9.17 2.62 -3.59
C VAL A 16 -8.57 2.53 -4.97
N ASP A 17 -9.24 3.22 -5.91
CA ASP A 17 -8.74 3.35 -7.25
C ASP A 17 -7.55 4.32 -7.26
N PRO A 18 -6.35 3.87 -7.63
CA PRO A 18 -5.18 4.75 -7.63
C PRO A 18 -5.33 5.93 -8.58
N HIS A 19 -6.14 5.80 -9.63
CA HIS A 19 -6.36 6.88 -10.58
C HIS A 19 -7.25 8.00 -10.02
N ALA A 20 -8.03 7.69 -8.99
CA ALA A 20 -8.89 8.69 -8.37
C ALA A 20 -8.12 9.60 -7.41
N GLY A 21 -6.90 9.25 -7.06
CA GLY A 21 -6.08 10.03 -6.14
C GLY A 21 -6.56 9.96 -4.69
N GLU A 22 -7.40 9.01 -4.37
CA GLU A 22 -7.98 8.89 -3.04
C GLU A 22 -7.12 8.10 -2.07
N ALA A 23 -6.07 7.44 -2.55
CA ALA A 23 -5.21 6.62 -1.70
C ALA A 23 -4.63 7.42 -0.53
N ALA A 24 -4.35 8.71 -0.76
CA ALA A 24 -3.78 9.57 0.27
C ALA A 24 -4.69 9.72 1.49
N HIS A 25 -6.01 9.57 1.30
CA HIS A 25 -6.97 9.71 2.40
C HIS A 25 -6.83 8.60 3.45
N CYS A 26 -6.19 7.50 3.10
CA CYS A 26 -5.93 6.40 4.05
C CYS A 26 -4.76 6.72 4.99
N PHE A 27 -4.01 7.79 4.71
CA PHE A 27 -2.77 8.13 5.40
C PHE A 27 -2.94 9.34 6.30
N THR A 28 -2.11 9.40 7.35
CA THR A 28 -2.02 10.63 8.16
C THR A 28 -1.39 11.74 7.31
N GLU A 29 -1.56 12.99 7.74
CA GLU A 29 -1.04 14.13 6.99
C GLU A 29 0.48 14.08 6.80
N GLN A 30 1.19 13.50 7.76
CA GLN A 30 2.65 13.44 7.73
C GLN A 30 3.16 12.03 7.50
N ALA A 31 2.33 11.18 6.94
CA ALA A 31 2.70 9.79 6.68
C ALA A 31 3.91 9.69 5.76
N VAL A 32 4.64 8.58 5.89
CA VAL A 32 5.82 8.31 5.09
C VAL A 32 5.61 6.98 4.38
N VAL A 33 5.91 6.96 3.09
CA VAL A 33 5.91 5.74 2.28
C VAL A 33 7.31 5.51 1.75
N LYS A 34 7.82 4.29 1.92
CA LYS A 34 9.09 3.88 1.34
C LYS A 34 8.83 2.79 0.30
N ASP A 35 9.25 3.03 -0.91
CA ASP A 35 9.05 2.11 -2.02
C ASP A 35 10.19 2.26 -3.02
N GLU A 36 10.76 1.15 -3.42
CA GLU A 36 11.84 1.10 -4.41
C GLU A 36 13.03 2.01 -4.06
N GLY A 37 13.36 2.06 -2.76
CA GLY A 37 14.47 2.87 -2.27
C GLY A 37 14.18 4.36 -2.22
N ARG A 38 12.94 4.77 -2.45
CA ARG A 38 12.53 6.18 -2.41
C ARG A 38 11.59 6.42 -1.24
N THR A 39 11.62 7.63 -0.71
CA THR A 39 10.78 8.03 0.40
C THR A 39 9.83 9.12 -0.04
N HIS A 40 8.54 8.94 0.27
CA HIS A 40 7.48 9.91 -0.07
C HIS A 40 6.84 10.36 1.22
N CYS A 41 6.86 11.67 1.50
CA CYS A 41 6.34 12.23 2.74
C CYS A 41 5.16 13.15 2.48
N GLY A 42 4.06 12.92 3.22
CA GLY A 42 2.87 13.77 3.15
C GLY A 42 1.93 13.39 2.01
N HIS A 43 0.69 13.92 2.10
CA HIS A 43 -0.36 13.55 1.16
C HIS A 43 -0.03 13.84 -0.30
N ALA A 44 0.56 15.00 -0.57
CA ALA A 44 0.86 15.37 -1.96
C ALA A 44 1.86 14.42 -2.59
N ALA A 45 2.92 14.07 -1.85
CA ALA A 45 3.95 13.16 -2.36
C ALA A 45 3.40 11.74 -2.50
N ILE A 46 2.58 11.30 -1.55
CA ILE A 46 1.97 9.96 -1.59
C ILE A 46 1.00 9.85 -2.76
N LYS A 47 0.20 10.89 -2.98
CA LYS A 47 -0.72 10.91 -4.09
C LYS A 47 0.04 10.84 -5.42
N ALA A 48 1.11 11.62 -5.55
CA ALA A 48 1.93 11.62 -6.76
C ALA A 48 2.58 10.26 -6.98
N TRP A 49 3.09 9.64 -5.92
CA TRP A 49 3.68 8.31 -5.99
C TRP A 49 2.69 7.27 -6.50
N LYS A 50 1.47 7.28 -5.94
CA LYS A 50 0.46 6.29 -6.30
C LYS A 50 -0.01 6.48 -7.74
N LEU A 51 -0.21 7.72 -8.17
CA LEU A 51 -0.60 8.01 -9.54
C LEU A 51 0.50 7.63 -10.53
N ASP A 52 1.75 7.94 -10.21
CA ASP A 52 2.87 7.61 -11.08
C ASP A 52 2.97 6.10 -11.30
N ALA A 53 2.86 5.32 -10.23
CA ALA A 53 2.93 3.86 -10.33
C ALA A 53 1.81 3.33 -11.21
N SER A 54 0.60 3.86 -11.07
CA SER A 54 -0.56 3.37 -11.83
C SER A 54 -0.57 3.84 -13.28
N THR A 55 0.17 4.91 -13.61
CA THR A 55 0.27 5.34 -15.02
C THR A 55 1.37 4.59 -15.76
N ARG A 56 2.43 4.15 -15.05
CA ARG A 56 3.51 3.39 -15.69
C ARG A 56 3.13 1.95 -15.97
N TYR A 57 2.32 1.35 -15.09
CA TYR A 57 1.94 -0.05 -15.22
C TYR A 57 0.46 -0.23 -14.94
N SER A 58 -0.13 -1.17 -15.65
CA SER A 58 -1.47 -1.65 -15.32
C SER A 58 -1.30 -2.88 -14.45
N TYR A 59 -1.84 -2.85 -13.23
CA TYR A 59 -1.63 -3.95 -12.29
C TYR A 59 -2.78 -4.07 -11.30
N THR A 60 -2.88 -5.25 -10.69
CA THR A 60 -3.78 -5.50 -9.57
C THR A 60 -2.95 -5.98 -8.39
N SER A 61 -3.44 -5.70 -7.20
CA SER A 61 -2.78 -6.10 -5.96
C SER A 61 -3.80 -6.83 -5.10
N GLU A 62 -3.51 -8.10 -4.80
CA GLU A 62 -4.43 -8.94 -4.03
C GLU A 62 -3.76 -9.33 -2.71
N PRO A 63 -4.27 -8.85 -1.57
CA PRO A 63 -3.76 -9.29 -0.28
C PRO A 63 -4.00 -10.78 -0.08
N ILE A 64 -2.95 -11.52 0.23
CA ILE A 64 -3.03 -12.97 0.42
C ILE A 64 -2.57 -13.41 1.80
N GLY A 65 -2.02 -12.52 2.62
CA GLY A 65 -1.59 -12.85 3.96
C GLY A 65 -1.51 -11.60 4.83
N LEU A 66 -1.71 -11.80 6.14
CA LEU A 66 -1.61 -10.73 7.12
C LEU A 66 -0.89 -11.25 8.35
N GLU A 67 0.08 -10.49 8.82
CA GLU A 67 0.79 -10.80 10.05
C GLU A 67 0.88 -9.53 10.88
N GLU A 68 0.54 -9.62 12.17
CA GLU A 68 0.70 -8.52 13.09
C GLU A 68 1.93 -8.77 13.94
N LYS A 69 2.81 -7.75 14.05
CA LYS A 69 4.07 -7.92 14.71
C LYS A 69 4.50 -6.61 15.37
N ASN A 70 4.56 -6.58 16.69
CA ASN A 70 5.02 -5.42 17.45
C ASN A 70 4.31 -4.12 17.08
N GLY A 71 3.00 -4.18 16.91
CA GLY A 71 2.21 -2.99 16.58
C GLY A 71 2.20 -2.62 15.10
N SER A 72 2.93 -3.37 14.27
CA SER A 72 2.86 -3.16 12.83
C SER A 72 2.10 -4.32 12.17
N TYR A 73 1.57 -4.03 10.99
CA TYR A 73 0.83 -5.02 10.20
C TYR A 73 1.58 -5.25 8.90
N VAL A 74 1.94 -6.51 8.64
CA VAL A 74 2.62 -6.87 7.39
C VAL A 74 1.64 -7.63 6.52
N VAL A 75 1.29 -7.04 5.39
CA VAL A 75 0.39 -7.66 4.42
C VAL A 75 1.23 -8.19 3.27
N THR A 76 1.10 -9.47 2.97
CA THR A 76 1.68 -10.03 1.76
C THR A 76 0.64 -9.91 0.67
N SER A 77 0.99 -9.25 -0.43
CA SER A 77 0.06 -9.05 -1.52
C SER A 77 0.66 -9.56 -2.82
N ARG A 78 -0.15 -10.25 -3.60
CA ARG A 78 0.27 -10.69 -4.93
C ARG A 78 -0.07 -9.61 -5.94
N VAL A 79 0.97 -9.08 -6.57
CA VAL A 79 0.84 -8.00 -7.54
C VAL A 79 1.03 -8.59 -8.93
N THR A 80 0.02 -8.44 -9.76
CA THR A 80 0.00 -8.98 -11.11
C THR A 80 -0.27 -7.86 -12.11
N GLY A 81 0.53 -7.79 -13.16
CA GLY A 81 0.35 -6.74 -14.15
C GLY A 81 1.29 -6.89 -15.33
N ASN A 82 1.42 -5.80 -16.08
CA ASN A 82 2.21 -5.80 -17.31
C ASN A 82 3.67 -5.38 -17.09
N PHE A 83 4.15 -5.45 -15.86
CA PHE A 83 5.53 -5.12 -15.54
C PHE A 83 6.43 -6.36 -15.61
N PRO A 84 7.74 -6.18 -15.81
CA PRO A 84 8.68 -7.31 -15.81
C PRO A 84 8.68 -8.02 -14.46
N GLY A 85 8.68 -9.36 -14.49
CA GLY A 85 8.70 -10.15 -13.27
C GLY A 85 7.33 -10.46 -12.68
N SER A 86 6.25 -9.97 -13.30
CA SER A 86 4.89 -10.28 -12.84
C SER A 86 4.57 -11.76 -13.00
N PRO A 87 3.82 -12.38 -12.06
CA PRO A 87 3.38 -11.80 -10.79
C PRO A 87 4.49 -11.82 -9.73
N VAL A 88 4.34 -10.94 -8.74
CA VAL A 88 5.32 -10.88 -7.66
C VAL A 88 4.59 -10.71 -6.33
N ASP A 89 5.09 -11.35 -5.28
CA ASP A 89 4.54 -11.18 -3.95
C ASP A 89 5.38 -10.12 -3.23
N LEU A 90 4.72 -9.07 -2.78
CA LEU A 90 5.35 -7.98 -2.06
C LEU A 90 4.84 -7.92 -0.63
N ARG A 91 5.68 -7.44 0.27
CA ARG A 91 5.32 -7.23 1.66
C ARG A 91 5.07 -5.75 1.89
N PHE A 92 3.90 -5.45 2.44
CA PHE A 92 3.48 -4.09 2.76
C PHE A 92 3.45 -3.97 4.27
N ALA A 93 4.43 -3.29 4.85
CA ALA A 93 4.51 -3.10 6.29
C ALA A 93 3.86 -1.77 6.66
N PHE A 94 2.80 -1.82 7.47
CA PHE A 94 2.01 -0.67 7.86
C PHE A 94 2.16 -0.36 9.34
N LEU A 95 2.29 0.92 9.68
CA LEU A 95 2.08 1.41 11.03
C LEU A 95 0.87 2.31 11.00
N LEU A 96 -0.05 2.09 11.94
CA LEU A 96 -1.28 2.85 12.03
C LEU A 96 -1.23 3.86 13.15
N GLU A 97 -1.88 5.01 12.95
CA GLU A 97 -2.00 6.06 13.95
C GLU A 97 -3.36 6.73 13.79
N ARG A 98 -4.12 6.74 14.86
CA ARG A 98 -5.44 7.40 14.86
C ARG A 98 -6.35 6.95 13.73
N GLY A 99 -6.33 5.65 13.44
CA GLY A 99 -7.20 5.09 12.40
C GLY A 99 -6.75 5.33 10.99
N LYS A 100 -5.50 5.76 10.80
CA LYS A 100 -4.94 5.99 9.48
C LYS A 100 -3.53 5.41 9.40
N ILE A 101 -3.01 5.29 8.19
CA ILE A 101 -1.68 4.76 7.96
C ILE A 101 -0.66 5.89 8.17
N ALA A 102 0.26 5.68 9.12
CA ALA A 102 1.31 6.65 9.40
C ALA A 102 2.60 6.32 8.67
N PHE A 103 2.79 5.04 8.35
CA PHE A 103 4.01 4.60 7.67
C PHE A 103 3.70 3.35 6.85
N LEU A 104 4.27 3.31 5.66
CA LEU A 104 4.18 2.13 4.78
C LEU A 104 5.53 1.90 4.13
N GLU A 105 6.01 0.66 4.23
CA GLU A 105 7.22 0.25 3.51
C GLU A 105 6.88 -0.96 2.66
N ILE A 106 7.23 -0.89 1.38
CA ILE A 106 6.96 -1.96 0.43
C ILE A 106 8.28 -2.60 0.05
N ALA A 107 8.36 -3.92 0.16
CA ALA A 107 9.56 -4.68 -0.15
C ALA A 107 9.21 -6.05 -0.71
N PRO A 108 10.12 -6.68 -1.47
CA PRO A 108 9.92 -8.04 -1.98
C PRO A 108 9.83 -9.07 -0.87
#